data_f75ee9cb353a2735f08c3c930585c1d7
#
_entry.id   f75ee9cb353a2735f08c3c930585c1d7
#
_cell.length_a   1.000
_cell.length_b   1.000
_cell.length_c   1.000
_cell.angle_alpha   90.00
_cell.angle_beta   90.00
_cell.angle_gamma   90.00
#
_symmetry.space_group_name_H-M   'P 1'
#
loop_
_entity.id
_entity.type
_entity.pdbx_description
1 polymer ?
#
loop_
_entity_poly.entity_id
_entity_poly.type
_entity_poly.pdbx_seq_one_letter_code
_entity_poly.pdbx_strand_id
1 'polypeptide(L)'
;ISIRKPSDLGFSDEKYILPALHENEHVVENATPLVVNGQPKMFNEPAINFFELKAEVRSTLKQRCERAAELANSHNTSVYWVNLNDEAKLIKEMDSATVEIRGNMDIDKKEEILVAFSNGEINKLITKTSITAFGLNWQHCNHTTYFPTYSYEQYYQAIRRFWRFGQKKDVNVDLILSDGQTRVMESLQAKKNKAADMFTKLAANVNSIYAIQKQEFKTAIIKPKF
;
A
#
# COMPACT_ATOMS: atom_id res chain seq x y z
N ILE A 1 10.21 8.96 24.78
CA ILE A 1 8.94 8.23 24.55
C ILE A 1 9.30 6.76 24.46
N SER A 2 8.91 5.92 25.45
CA SER A 2 9.14 4.49 25.35
C SER A 2 8.10 3.86 24.41
N ILE A 3 8.57 3.01 23.50
CA ILE A 3 7.68 2.20 22.68
C ILE A 3 7.26 1.00 23.54
N ARG A 4 6.03 1.02 24.06
CA ARG A 4 5.46 -0.04 24.89
C ARG A 4 4.24 -0.65 24.19
N LYS A 5 3.98 -1.91 24.53
CA LYS A 5 2.68 -2.50 24.20
C LYS A 5 1.62 -1.89 25.12
N PRO A 6 0.37 -1.78 24.69
CA PRO A 6 -0.73 -1.33 25.55
C PRO A 6 -0.84 -2.11 26.85
N SER A 7 -0.55 -3.41 26.84
CA SER A 7 -0.49 -4.28 28.02
C SER A 7 0.53 -3.83 29.07
N ASP A 8 1.62 -3.20 28.68
CA ASP A 8 2.62 -2.63 29.61
C ASP A 8 2.06 -1.44 30.42
N LEU A 9 0.94 -0.87 29.94
CA LEU A 9 0.23 0.25 30.57
C LEU A 9 -1.10 -0.19 31.22
N GLY A 10 -1.38 -1.49 31.28
CA GLY A 10 -2.60 -2.06 31.86
C GLY A 10 -3.82 -2.06 30.92
N PHE A 11 -3.63 -1.80 29.62
CA PHE A 11 -4.71 -1.90 28.62
C PHE A 11 -4.66 -3.25 27.91
N SER A 12 -5.83 -3.74 27.45
CA SER A 12 -5.89 -4.96 26.64
C SER A 12 -5.23 -4.71 25.27
N ASP A 13 -4.30 -5.59 24.88
CA ASP A 13 -3.68 -5.56 23.55
C ASP A 13 -4.66 -5.88 22.43
N GLU A 14 -5.75 -6.60 22.72
CA GLU A 14 -6.76 -7.03 21.75
C GLU A 14 -7.34 -5.87 20.92
N LYS A 15 -7.53 -4.71 21.54
CA LYS A 15 -8.04 -3.51 20.86
C LYS A 15 -7.06 -2.92 19.85
N TYR A 16 -5.78 -3.29 19.93
CA TYR A 16 -4.70 -2.76 19.11
C TYR A 16 -4.15 -3.77 18.10
N ILE A 17 -4.63 -5.03 18.17
CA ILE A 17 -4.31 -6.04 17.17
C ILE A 17 -5.04 -5.66 15.89
N LEU A 18 -4.27 -5.45 14.82
CA LEU A 18 -4.84 -5.23 13.50
C LEU A 18 -5.35 -6.57 12.93
N PRO A 19 -6.44 -6.54 12.16
CA PRO A 19 -6.89 -7.72 11.42
C PRO A 19 -5.83 -8.19 10.42
N ALA A 20 -6.01 -9.37 9.84
CA ALA A 20 -5.06 -9.92 8.89
C ALA A 20 -4.92 -9.01 7.65
N LEU A 21 -3.70 -8.96 7.11
CA LEU A 21 -3.39 -8.32 5.84
C LEU A 21 -3.02 -9.42 4.84
N HIS A 22 -3.85 -9.58 3.81
CA HIS A 22 -3.65 -10.53 2.73
C HIS A 22 -3.12 -9.79 1.51
N GLU A 23 -1.92 -10.11 1.08
CA GLU A 23 -1.28 -9.58 -0.11
C GLU A 23 -1.27 -10.68 -1.18
N ASN A 24 -2.06 -10.50 -2.24
CA ASN A 24 -2.23 -11.49 -3.31
C ASN A 24 -1.58 -10.95 -4.59
N GLU A 25 -0.67 -11.70 -5.17
CA GLU A 25 -0.03 -11.34 -6.43
C GLU A 25 -0.81 -11.94 -7.61
N HIS A 26 -1.19 -11.09 -8.56
CA HIS A 26 -1.85 -11.46 -9.80
C HIS A 26 -0.95 -11.07 -10.96
N VAL A 27 -0.26 -12.07 -11.50
CA VAL A 27 0.63 -11.89 -12.66
C VAL A 27 -0.19 -12.05 -13.93
N VAL A 28 -0.14 -11.04 -14.78
CA VAL A 28 -0.80 -11.03 -16.09
C VAL A 28 0.25 -11.27 -17.16
N GLU A 29 0.10 -12.37 -17.87
CA GLU A 29 0.98 -12.75 -18.98
C GLU A 29 0.80 -11.82 -20.19
N ASN A 30 1.88 -11.57 -20.88
CA ASN A 30 1.85 -10.80 -22.11
C ASN A 30 1.36 -11.70 -23.26
N ALA A 31 0.16 -11.40 -23.78
CA ALA A 31 -0.43 -12.17 -24.88
C ALA A 31 0.34 -12.02 -26.23
N THR A 32 1.19 -11.00 -26.35
CA THR A 32 1.98 -10.72 -27.55
C THR A 32 3.45 -10.64 -27.20
N PRO A 33 4.35 -11.27 -28.00
CA PRO A 33 5.78 -11.12 -27.79
C PRO A 33 6.19 -9.64 -27.77
N LEU A 34 6.99 -9.25 -26.80
CA LEU A 34 7.54 -7.89 -26.73
C LEU A 34 8.42 -7.65 -27.94
N VAL A 35 8.15 -6.56 -28.66
CA VAL A 35 9.01 -6.10 -29.75
C VAL A 35 10.02 -5.11 -29.15
N VAL A 36 11.28 -5.53 -29.06
CA VAL A 36 12.39 -4.68 -28.60
C VAL A 36 13.30 -4.41 -29.78
N ASN A 37 13.54 -3.13 -30.08
CA ASN A 37 14.34 -2.70 -31.24
C ASN A 37 13.88 -3.29 -32.60
N GLY A 38 12.56 -3.46 -32.78
CA GLY A 38 12.00 -3.99 -34.03
C GLY A 38 12.07 -5.51 -34.17
N GLN A 39 12.57 -6.23 -33.19
CA GLN A 39 12.61 -7.69 -33.18
C GLN A 39 11.68 -8.27 -32.09
N PRO A 40 10.79 -9.21 -32.44
CA PRO A 40 9.98 -9.91 -31.44
C PRO A 40 10.88 -10.78 -30.57
N LYS A 41 10.78 -10.65 -29.24
CA LYS A 41 11.40 -11.61 -28.30
C LYS A 41 10.72 -12.97 -28.46
N MET A 42 11.51 -14.01 -28.71
CA MET A 42 10.98 -15.38 -28.90
C MET A 42 10.45 -16.02 -27.62
N PHE A 43 10.82 -15.48 -26.46
CA PHE A 43 10.39 -15.98 -25.15
C PHE A 43 9.98 -14.80 -24.26
N ASN A 44 8.99 -15.03 -23.39
CA ASN A 44 8.60 -14.10 -22.35
C ASN A 44 9.68 -14.08 -21.25
N GLU A 45 10.87 -13.57 -21.57
CA GLU A 45 11.88 -13.31 -20.56
C GLU A 45 11.51 -12.04 -19.79
N PRO A 46 11.70 -12.02 -18.47
CA PRO A 46 11.46 -10.83 -17.66
C PRO A 46 12.23 -9.64 -18.22
N ALA A 47 11.63 -8.45 -18.17
CA ALA A 47 12.24 -7.23 -18.63
C ALA A 47 13.61 -7.02 -17.97
N ILE A 48 14.67 -6.91 -18.78
CA ILE A 48 16.06 -6.79 -18.30
C ILE A 48 16.37 -5.35 -17.92
N ASN A 49 15.71 -4.37 -18.56
CA ASN A 49 15.96 -2.96 -18.35
C ASN A 49 14.66 -2.14 -18.23
N PHE A 50 14.82 -0.89 -17.83
CA PHE A 50 13.70 0.04 -17.58
C PHE A 50 12.84 0.33 -18.82
N PHE A 51 13.42 0.33 -20.01
CA PHE A 51 12.68 0.57 -21.26
C PHE A 51 11.80 -0.64 -21.62
N GLU A 52 12.35 -1.84 -21.46
CA GLU A 52 11.59 -3.08 -21.66
C GLU A 52 10.45 -3.19 -20.67
N LEU A 53 10.68 -2.87 -19.40
CA LEU A 53 9.64 -2.85 -18.39
C LEU A 53 8.52 -1.87 -18.73
N LYS A 54 8.86 -0.66 -19.21
CA LYS A 54 7.83 0.29 -19.67
C LYS A 54 7.03 -0.22 -20.87
N ALA A 55 7.69 -0.88 -21.82
CA ALA A 55 7.03 -1.46 -22.97
C ALA A 55 6.07 -2.58 -22.54
N GLU A 56 6.51 -3.45 -21.64
CA GLU A 56 5.72 -4.55 -21.09
C GLU A 56 4.50 -4.05 -20.29
N VAL A 57 4.70 -3.07 -19.40
CA VAL A 57 3.62 -2.43 -18.65
C VAL A 57 2.57 -1.81 -19.58
N ARG A 58 2.97 -1.29 -20.74
CA ARG A 58 2.05 -0.76 -21.75
C ARG A 58 1.35 -1.86 -22.55
N SER A 59 2.07 -2.91 -22.95
CA SER A 59 1.49 -4.02 -23.71
C SER A 59 0.47 -4.83 -22.91
N THR A 60 0.66 -4.95 -21.59
CA THR A 60 -0.25 -5.66 -20.66
C THR A 60 -1.31 -4.75 -20.04
N LEU A 61 -1.38 -3.49 -20.44
CA LEU A 61 -2.23 -2.47 -19.82
C LEU A 61 -3.68 -2.91 -19.71
N LYS A 62 -4.27 -3.37 -20.82
CA LYS A 62 -5.66 -3.76 -20.89
C LYS A 62 -5.95 -4.96 -19.97
N GLN A 63 -5.17 -6.01 -20.08
CA GLN A 63 -5.34 -7.24 -19.30
C GLN A 63 -5.17 -6.99 -17.79
N ARG A 64 -4.22 -6.13 -17.40
CA ARG A 64 -4.03 -5.74 -16.00
C ARG A 64 -5.22 -4.94 -15.47
N CYS A 65 -5.78 -4.02 -16.26
CA CYS A 65 -6.98 -3.27 -15.87
C CYS A 65 -8.21 -4.17 -15.78
N GLU A 66 -8.38 -5.12 -16.72
CA GLU A 66 -9.45 -6.13 -16.69
C GLU A 66 -9.37 -6.95 -15.41
N ARG A 67 -8.18 -7.46 -15.08
CA ARG A 67 -7.97 -8.21 -13.84
C ARG A 67 -8.26 -7.40 -12.59
N ALA A 68 -7.80 -6.15 -12.53
CA ALA A 68 -8.09 -5.25 -11.41
C ALA A 68 -9.60 -4.99 -11.24
N ALA A 69 -10.31 -4.74 -12.33
CA ALA A 69 -11.76 -4.50 -12.31
C ALA A 69 -12.54 -5.76 -11.88
N GLU A 70 -12.15 -6.94 -12.37
CA GLU A 70 -12.74 -8.22 -11.98
C GLU A 70 -12.64 -8.46 -10.48
N LEU A 71 -11.43 -8.30 -9.91
CA LEU A 71 -11.19 -8.48 -8.48
C LEU A 71 -11.99 -7.48 -7.63
N ALA A 72 -11.97 -6.21 -8.01
CA ALA A 72 -12.70 -5.17 -7.27
C ALA A 72 -14.22 -5.30 -7.38
N ASN A 73 -14.75 -5.93 -8.43
CA ASN A 73 -16.19 -6.16 -8.59
C ASN A 73 -16.75 -7.19 -7.62
N SER A 74 -15.91 -8.03 -7.03
CA SER A 74 -16.32 -8.95 -5.95
C SER A 74 -16.48 -8.25 -4.59
N HIS A 75 -16.13 -6.97 -4.49
CA HIS A 75 -16.17 -6.18 -3.25
C HIS A 75 -17.09 -4.96 -3.39
N ASN A 76 -17.86 -4.68 -2.33
CA ASN A 76 -18.74 -3.51 -2.30
C ASN A 76 -17.97 -2.20 -2.31
N THR A 77 -16.83 -2.15 -1.61
CA THR A 77 -15.95 -0.98 -1.54
C THR A 77 -14.54 -1.36 -1.96
N SER A 78 -13.91 -0.54 -2.80
CA SER A 78 -12.57 -0.79 -3.29
C SER A 78 -11.85 0.49 -3.68
N VAL A 79 -10.50 0.47 -3.58
CA VAL A 79 -9.64 1.53 -4.12
C VAL A 79 -8.70 0.96 -5.15
N TYR A 80 -8.63 1.60 -6.30
CA TYR A 80 -7.67 1.32 -7.34
C TYR A 80 -6.49 2.30 -7.24
N TRP A 81 -5.31 1.79 -6.88
CA TRP A 81 -4.07 2.55 -6.89
C TRP A 81 -3.37 2.40 -8.23
N VAL A 82 -3.48 3.40 -9.08
CA VAL A 82 -2.93 3.39 -10.43
C VAL A 82 -1.68 4.27 -10.54
N ASN A 83 -0.83 3.98 -11.53
CA ASN A 83 0.37 4.76 -11.84
C ASN A 83 0.20 5.58 -13.12
N LEU A 84 -0.43 5.00 -14.14
CA LEU A 84 -0.64 5.63 -15.43
C LEU A 84 -2.05 6.25 -15.53
N ASN A 85 -2.17 7.33 -16.30
CA ASN A 85 -3.49 7.90 -16.59
C ASN A 85 -4.33 6.96 -17.45
N ASP A 86 -3.68 6.19 -18.32
CA ASP A 86 -4.35 5.22 -19.19
C ASP A 86 -4.95 4.05 -18.37
N GLU A 87 -4.30 3.64 -17.26
CA GLU A 87 -4.87 2.68 -16.33
C GLU A 87 -6.16 3.20 -15.70
N ALA A 88 -6.14 4.45 -15.22
CA ALA A 88 -7.33 5.08 -14.64
C ALA A 88 -8.48 5.18 -15.63
N LYS A 89 -8.19 5.58 -16.89
CA LYS A 89 -9.17 5.69 -17.95
C LYS A 89 -9.83 4.35 -18.27
N LEU A 90 -9.03 3.30 -18.48
CA LEU A 90 -9.53 1.97 -18.79
C LEU A 90 -10.35 1.36 -17.64
N ILE A 91 -9.88 1.49 -16.39
CA ILE A 91 -10.65 1.01 -15.24
C ILE A 91 -12.00 1.73 -15.17
N LYS A 92 -12.04 3.04 -15.40
CA LYS A 92 -13.29 3.79 -15.38
C LYS A 92 -14.26 3.39 -16.51
N GLU A 93 -13.75 2.99 -17.67
CA GLU A 93 -14.55 2.44 -18.77
C GLU A 93 -15.14 1.06 -18.43
N MET A 94 -14.39 0.24 -17.68
CA MET A 94 -14.78 -1.12 -17.26
C MET A 94 -15.68 -1.13 -16.03
N ASP A 95 -15.46 -0.19 -15.10
CA ASP A 95 -16.21 -0.04 -13.86
C ASP A 95 -16.74 1.40 -13.74
N SER A 96 -17.91 1.64 -14.30
CA SER A 96 -18.54 2.97 -14.33
C SER A 96 -18.93 3.52 -12.95
N ALA A 97 -18.99 2.65 -11.93
CA ALA A 97 -19.29 3.05 -10.55
C ALA A 97 -18.11 3.72 -9.85
N THR A 98 -16.93 3.75 -10.48
CA THR A 98 -15.73 4.36 -9.91
C THR A 98 -15.74 5.88 -10.02
N VAL A 99 -15.20 6.55 -9.00
CA VAL A 99 -14.88 7.98 -9.03
C VAL A 99 -13.37 8.14 -9.10
N GLU A 100 -12.87 8.95 -10.04
CA GLU A 100 -11.44 9.16 -10.24
C GLU A 100 -10.99 10.50 -9.65
N ILE A 101 -9.89 10.48 -8.90
CA ILE A 101 -9.17 11.69 -8.46
C ILE A 101 -7.94 11.88 -9.33
N ARG A 102 -7.89 13.01 -10.04
CA ARG A 102 -6.77 13.41 -10.92
C ARG A 102 -5.88 14.46 -10.28
N GLY A 103 -4.61 14.45 -10.64
CA GLY A 103 -3.64 15.41 -10.12
C GLY A 103 -3.97 16.87 -10.44
N ASN A 104 -4.56 17.12 -11.61
CA ASN A 104 -4.94 18.45 -12.11
C ASN A 104 -6.33 18.94 -11.66
N MET A 105 -7.06 18.16 -10.85
CA MET A 105 -8.31 18.63 -10.25
C MET A 105 -8.05 19.75 -9.25
N ASP A 106 -9.05 20.59 -9.05
CA ASP A 106 -9.08 21.56 -7.96
C ASP A 106 -8.94 20.88 -6.60
N ILE A 107 -8.31 21.56 -5.64
CA ILE A 107 -8.03 21.00 -4.31
C ILE A 107 -9.32 20.74 -3.55
N ASP A 108 -10.27 21.69 -3.59
CA ASP A 108 -11.55 21.56 -2.87
C ASP A 108 -12.36 20.38 -3.40
N LYS A 109 -12.35 20.18 -4.73
CA LYS A 109 -13.01 19.03 -5.36
C LYS A 109 -12.36 17.69 -5.01
N LYS A 110 -11.04 17.65 -4.89
CA LYS A 110 -10.35 16.45 -4.41
C LYS A 110 -10.73 16.12 -2.97
N GLU A 111 -10.78 17.15 -2.12
CA GLU A 111 -11.16 17.00 -0.72
C GLU A 111 -12.61 16.52 -0.59
N GLU A 112 -13.53 17.09 -1.35
CA GLU A 112 -14.93 16.67 -1.40
C GLU A 112 -15.07 15.17 -1.74
N ILE A 113 -14.41 14.70 -2.81
CA ILE A 113 -14.43 13.29 -3.21
C ILE A 113 -13.81 12.40 -2.13
N LEU A 114 -12.70 12.81 -1.53
CA LEU A 114 -12.02 12.04 -0.50
C LEU A 114 -12.85 11.93 0.79
N VAL A 115 -13.55 13.01 1.16
CA VAL A 115 -14.48 13.01 2.29
C VAL A 115 -15.70 12.13 1.98
N ALA A 116 -16.30 12.26 0.81
CA ALA A 116 -17.42 11.43 0.37
C ALA A 116 -17.07 9.93 0.38
N PHE A 117 -15.86 9.57 -0.08
CA PHE A 117 -15.38 8.20 0.03
C PHE A 117 -15.19 7.76 1.49
N SER A 118 -14.63 8.62 2.34
CA SER A 118 -14.42 8.31 3.76
C SER A 118 -15.75 8.13 4.51
N ASN A 119 -16.81 8.82 4.09
CA ASN A 119 -18.15 8.71 4.64
C ASN A 119 -18.95 7.50 4.06
N GLY A 120 -18.39 6.80 3.05
CA GLY A 120 -19.07 5.69 2.39
C GLY A 120 -20.15 6.11 1.36
N GLU A 121 -20.17 7.37 0.94
CA GLU A 121 -21.05 7.89 -0.12
C GLU A 121 -20.56 7.46 -1.52
N ILE A 122 -19.25 7.25 -1.64
CA ILE A 122 -18.58 6.68 -2.82
C ILE A 122 -18.04 5.31 -2.44
N ASN A 123 -18.36 4.30 -3.24
CA ASN A 123 -17.96 2.92 -2.97
C ASN A 123 -16.62 2.55 -3.62
N LYS A 124 -16.32 3.12 -4.79
CA LYS A 124 -15.11 2.77 -5.55
C LYS A 124 -14.36 4.01 -5.98
N LEU A 125 -13.06 4.04 -5.67
CA LEU A 125 -12.19 5.17 -5.92
C LEU A 125 -10.99 4.76 -6.78
N ILE A 126 -10.68 5.58 -7.80
CA ILE A 126 -9.43 5.48 -8.57
C ILE A 126 -8.55 6.66 -8.19
N THR A 127 -7.32 6.41 -7.78
CA THR A 127 -6.37 7.47 -7.44
C THR A 127 -4.92 7.02 -7.58
N LYS A 128 -4.01 7.96 -7.48
CA LYS A 128 -2.56 7.71 -7.40
C LYS A 128 -2.04 7.96 -6.00
N THR A 129 -1.06 7.17 -5.57
CA THR A 129 -0.44 7.34 -4.26
C THR A 129 0.15 8.74 -4.05
N SER A 130 0.64 9.36 -5.13
CA SER A 130 1.20 10.73 -5.10
C SER A 130 0.15 11.83 -4.88
N ILE A 131 -1.14 11.56 -5.12
CA ILE A 131 -2.21 12.56 -5.02
C ILE A 131 -2.81 12.60 -3.61
N THR A 132 -2.76 11.50 -2.90
CA THR A 132 -3.43 11.33 -1.61
C THR A 132 -2.55 11.73 -0.42
N ALA A 133 -1.96 12.93 -0.45
CA ALA A 133 -1.19 13.48 0.67
C ALA A 133 -2.03 13.74 1.93
N PHE A 134 -3.38 13.78 1.80
CA PHE A 134 -4.30 13.97 2.91
C PHE A 134 -4.43 12.72 3.77
N GLY A 135 -4.21 12.85 5.08
CA GLY A 135 -4.17 11.77 6.06
C GLY A 135 -5.52 11.11 6.39
N LEU A 136 -6.41 10.95 5.43
CA LEU A 136 -7.75 10.40 5.61
C LEU A 136 -7.73 8.92 5.97
N ASN A 137 -8.75 8.49 6.71
CA ASN A 137 -8.92 7.14 7.20
C ASN A 137 -9.99 6.41 6.39
N TRP A 138 -9.67 5.23 5.87
CA TRP A 138 -10.57 4.44 5.03
C TRP A 138 -10.84 3.06 5.61
N GLN A 139 -11.07 2.96 6.94
CA GLN A 139 -11.34 1.69 7.63
C GLN A 139 -12.69 1.04 7.22
N HIS A 140 -13.59 1.79 6.59
CA HIS A 140 -14.82 1.24 6.01
C HIS A 140 -14.54 0.35 4.79
N CYS A 141 -13.43 0.60 4.10
CA CYS A 141 -12.95 -0.16 2.95
C CYS A 141 -11.88 -1.17 3.39
N ASN A 142 -11.99 -2.40 2.93
CA ASN A 142 -11.06 -3.47 3.26
C ASN A 142 -10.51 -4.19 2.03
N HIS A 143 -10.69 -3.63 0.85
CA HIS A 143 -10.16 -4.16 -0.40
C HIS A 143 -9.49 -3.07 -1.23
N THR A 144 -8.38 -3.42 -1.87
CA THR A 144 -7.71 -2.53 -2.80
C THR A 144 -6.93 -3.30 -3.86
N THR A 145 -6.93 -2.79 -5.08
CA THR A 145 -6.01 -3.22 -6.13
C THR A 145 -4.86 -2.23 -6.24
N TYR A 146 -3.65 -2.73 -6.39
CA TYR A 146 -2.44 -1.92 -6.43
C TYR A 146 -1.57 -2.29 -7.63
N PHE A 147 -1.24 -1.30 -8.45
CA PHE A 147 -0.29 -1.42 -9.54
C PHE A 147 1.10 -1.06 -9.00
N PRO A 148 2.02 -2.03 -8.79
CA PRO A 148 3.25 -1.80 -8.06
C PRO A 148 4.22 -0.85 -8.73
N THR A 149 4.92 -0.08 -7.89
CA THR A 149 6.08 0.75 -8.23
C THR A 149 7.28 0.33 -7.39
N TYR A 150 8.47 0.85 -7.68
CA TYR A 150 9.67 0.63 -6.86
C TYR A 150 9.65 1.36 -5.50
N SER A 151 8.60 2.12 -5.18
CA SER A 151 8.50 2.88 -3.94
C SER A 151 7.74 2.11 -2.85
N TYR A 152 8.50 1.53 -1.92
CA TYR A 152 7.90 0.91 -0.73
C TYR A 152 7.14 1.93 0.13
N GLU A 153 7.61 3.17 0.21
CA GLU A 153 6.93 4.23 0.97
C GLU A 153 5.52 4.48 0.43
N GLN A 154 5.37 4.62 -0.89
CA GLN A 154 4.07 4.82 -1.53
C GLN A 154 3.13 3.64 -1.27
N TYR A 155 3.65 2.42 -1.41
CA TYR A 155 2.91 1.21 -1.08
C TYR A 155 2.47 1.20 0.38
N TYR A 156 3.39 1.40 1.31
CA TYR A 156 3.10 1.42 2.74
C TYR A 156 2.05 2.48 3.11
N GLN A 157 2.18 3.70 2.60
CA GLN A 157 1.23 4.78 2.83
C GLN A 157 -0.17 4.46 2.27
N ALA A 158 -0.24 3.83 1.10
CA ALA A 158 -1.50 3.39 0.50
C ALA A 158 -2.21 2.38 1.40
N ILE A 159 -1.50 1.33 1.84
CA ILE A 159 -2.09 0.27 2.65
C ILE A 159 -2.48 0.76 4.04
N ARG A 160 -1.69 1.65 4.65
CA ARG A 160 -1.98 2.19 5.99
C ARG A 160 -3.20 3.10 6.05
N ARG A 161 -3.87 3.39 4.95
CA ARG A 161 -5.19 4.04 4.94
C ARG A 161 -6.31 3.09 5.34
N PHE A 162 -6.17 1.82 5.03
CA PHE A 162 -7.13 0.74 5.30
C PHE A 162 -6.71 -0.06 6.54
N TRP A 163 -5.46 -0.52 6.56
CA TRP A 163 -4.90 -1.39 7.59
C TRP A 163 -4.30 -0.58 8.72
N ARG A 164 -5.16 -0.13 9.60
CA ARG A 164 -4.81 0.71 10.74
C ARG A 164 -5.77 0.49 11.91
N PHE A 165 -5.43 1.07 13.06
CA PHE A 165 -6.29 1.02 14.24
C PHE A 165 -7.73 1.41 13.90
N GLY A 166 -8.70 0.57 14.32
CA GLY A 166 -10.12 0.72 14.04
C GLY A 166 -10.62 -0.07 12.83
N GLN A 167 -9.73 -0.70 12.02
CA GLN A 167 -10.16 -1.66 11.02
C GLN A 167 -10.65 -2.95 11.70
N LYS A 168 -11.83 -3.43 11.30
CA LYS A 168 -12.48 -4.62 11.88
C LYS A 168 -12.48 -5.84 10.96
N LYS A 169 -12.15 -5.64 9.69
CA LYS A 169 -12.15 -6.70 8.67
C LYS A 169 -10.72 -6.95 8.19
N ASP A 170 -10.46 -8.17 7.78
CA ASP A 170 -9.22 -8.48 7.07
C ASP A 170 -9.10 -7.62 5.81
N VAL A 171 -7.92 -7.10 5.58
CA VAL A 171 -7.64 -6.23 4.43
C VAL A 171 -7.02 -7.07 3.33
N ASN A 172 -7.64 -7.02 2.15
CA ASN A 172 -7.15 -7.69 0.95
C ASN A 172 -6.51 -6.67 0.00
N VAL A 173 -5.27 -6.95 -0.38
CA VAL A 173 -4.47 -6.16 -1.32
C VAL A 173 -4.14 -7.03 -2.51
N ASP A 174 -4.75 -6.76 -3.65
CA ASP A 174 -4.46 -7.45 -4.89
C ASP A 174 -3.42 -6.66 -5.69
N LEU A 175 -2.23 -7.23 -5.81
CA LEU A 175 -1.10 -6.68 -6.53
C LEU A 175 -1.17 -7.11 -8.00
N ILE A 176 -1.37 -6.16 -8.90
CA ILE A 176 -1.57 -6.43 -10.33
C ILE A 176 -0.27 -6.21 -11.08
N LEU A 177 0.31 -7.30 -11.57
CA LEU A 177 1.65 -7.36 -12.12
C LEU A 177 1.63 -7.79 -13.60
N SER A 178 2.63 -7.39 -14.35
CA SER A 178 3.08 -8.10 -15.54
C SER A 178 4.27 -9.01 -15.20
N ASP A 179 4.57 -9.96 -16.09
CA ASP A 179 5.68 -10.92 -15.88
C ASP A 179 7.00 -10.25 -15.51
N GLY A 180 7.38 -9.20 -16.23
CA GLY A 180 8.63 -8.46 -16.00
C GLY A 180 8.64 -7.61 -14.73
N GLN A 181 7.51 -7.46 -14.04
CA GLN A 181 7.43 -6.72 -12.78
C GLN A 181 7.85 -7.55 -11.55
N THR A 182 8.23 -8.81 -11.71
CA THR A 182 8.72 -9.66 -10.61
C THR A 182 9.85 -8.99 -9.82
N ARG A 183 10.81 -8.35 -10.52
CA ARG A 183 11.91 -7.58 -9.89
C ARG A 183 11.41 -6.38 -9.07
N VAL A 184 10.28 -5.78 -9.48
CA VAL A 184 9.64 -4.71 -8.70
C VAL A 184 9.18 -5.26 -7.36
N MET A 185 8.54 -6.45 -7.37
CA MET A 185 8.05 -7.11 -6.16
C MET A 185 9.20 -7.55 -5.25
N GLU A 186 10.25 -8.15 -5.79
CA GLU A 186 11.45 -8.49 -5.03
C GLU A 186 12.05 -7.26 -4.33
N SER A 187 12.14 -6.13 -5.04
CA SER A 187 12.62 -4.86 -4.49
C SER A 187 11.70 -4.32 -3.39
N LEU A 188 10.39 -4.40 -3.57
CA LEU A 188 9.41 -3.98 -2.55
C LEU A 188 9.51 -4.86 -1.31
N GLN A 189 9.59 -6.18 -1.48
CA GLN A 189 9.72 -7.13 -0.38
C GLN A 189 11.02 -6.93 0.40
N ALA A 190 12.14 -6.72 -0.30
CA ALA A 190 13.42 -6.42 0.35
C ALA A 190 13.36 -5.13 1.17
N LYS A 191 12.72 -4.08 0.67
CA LYS A 191 12.52 -2.82 1.39
C LYS A 191 11.57 -2.98 2.58
N LYS A 192 10.51 -3.78 2.44
CA LYS A 192 9.58 -4.13 3.53
C LYS A 192 10.31 -4.82 4.68
N ASN A 193 11.13 -5.83 4.38
CA ASN A 193 11.92 -6.56 5.38
C ASN A 193 12.93 -5.63 6.07
N LYS A 194 13.65 -4.80 5.30
CA LYS A 194 14.59 -3.82 5.86
C LYS A 194 13.92 -2.80 6.78
N ALA A 195 12.72 -2.33 6.43
CA ALA A 195 11.95 -1.43 7.29
C ALA A 195 11.52 -2.11 8.58
N ALA A 196 11.03 -3.35 8.53
CA ALA A 196 10.66 -4.14 9.71
C ALA A 196 11.85 -4.36 10.64
N ASP A 197 13.02 -4.73 10.10
CA ASP A 197 14.26 -4.90 10.88
C ASP A 197 14.71 -3.59 11.55
N MET A 198 14.61 -2.47 10.81
CA MET A 198 14.94 -1.16 11.34
C MET A 198 14.03 -0.78 12.51
N PHE A 199 12.71 -0.98 12.38
CA PHE A 199 11.77 -0.73 13.47
C PHE A 199 12.02 -1.61 14.69
N THR A 200 12.32 -2.89 14.48
CA THR A 200 12.66 -3.82 15.57
C THR A 200 13.91 -3.36 16.33
N LYS A 201 14.96 -3.00 15.60
CA LYS A 201 16.21 -2.48 16.20
C LYS A 201 16.00 -1.16 16.92
N LEU A 202 15.20 -0.24 16.33
CA LEU A 202 14.88 1.03 16.96
C LEU A 202 14.10 0.83 18.26
N ALA A 203 13.09 -0.03 18.26
CA ALA A 203 12.31 -0.35 19.44
C ALA A 203 13.21 -0.97 20.55
N ALA A 204 14.09 -1.90 20.20
CA ALA A 204 15.04 -2.51 21.14
C ALA A 204 15.98 -1.47 21.75
N ASN A 205 16.57 -0.58 20.93
CA ASN A 205 17.47 0.47 21.39
C ASN A 205 16.77 1.48 22.30
N VAL A 206 15.57 1.94 21.91
CA VAL A 206 14.78 2.85 22.74
C VAL A 206 14.44 2.21 24.08
N ASN A 207 13.99 0.96 24.09
CA ASN A 207 13.66 0.25 25.33
C ASN A 207 14.89 0.02 26.22
N SER A 208 16.08 -0.24 25.65
CA SER A 208 17.34 -0.40 26.41
C SER A 208 17.77 0.91 27.08
N ILE A 209 17.69 2.04 26.38
CA ILE A 209 18.01 3.37 26.93
C ILE A 209 17.08 3.69 28.11
N TYR A 210 15.78 3.42 27.99
CA TYR A 210 14.82 3.64 29.07
C TYR A 210 15.05 2.70 30.28
N ALA A 211 15.47 1.47 30.03
CA ALA A 211 15.82 0.55 31.12
C ALA A 211 17.00 1.06 31.92
N ILE A 212 18.04 1.60 31.24
CA ILE A 212 19.22 2.20 31.88
C ILE A 212 18.80 3.45 32.68
N GLN A 213 18.06 4.38 32.12
CA GLN A 213 17.59 5.58 32.83
C GLN A 213 16.72 5.22 34.05
N LYS A 214 15.88 4.20 33.97
CA LYS A 214 15.05 3.75 35.10
C LYS A 214 15.90 3.15 36.24
N GLN A 215 17.03 2.51 35.93
CA GLN A 215 17.98 2.02 36.91
C GLN A 215 18.72 3.18 37.61
N GLU A 216 19.18 4.17 36.85
CA GLU A 216 19.82 5.37 37.39
C GLU A 216 18.89 6.18 38.30
N PHE A 217 17.62 6.35 37.91
CA PHE A 217 16.61 7.01 38.76
C PHE A 217 16.33 6.25 40.07
N LYS A 218 16.33 4.92 40.06
CA LYS A 218 16.16 4.12 41.27
C LYS A 218 17.36 4.18 42.21
N THR A 219 18.58 4.38 41.68
CA THR A 219 19.82 4.50 42.47
C THR A 219 20.00 5.90 43.03
N ALA A 220 19.34 6.93 42.47
CA ALA A 220 19.42 8.33 42.89
C ALA A 220 18.39 8.71 43.98
N ILE A 221 17.69 7.76 44.60
CA ILE A 221 16.85 8.06 45.77
C ILE A 221 17.82 8.28 46.95
N ILE A 222 18.18 9.53 47.12
CA ILE A 222 18.97 10.02 48.26
C ILE A 222 18.19 9.72 49.54
N LYS A 223 18.72 8.88 50.40
CA LYS A 223 18.19 8.70 51.75
C LYS A 223 18.32 10.07 52.46
N PRO A 224 17.22 10.63 53.00
CA PRO A 224 17.37 11.83 53.81
C PRO A 224 18.29 11.53 55.03
N LYS A 225 19.30 12.32 55.20
CA LYS A 225 20.09 12.32 56.45
C LYS A 225 19.22 13.00 57.48
N PHE A 226 18.75 12.23 58.45
CA PHE A 226 18.29 12.73 59.72
C PHE A 226 19.48 12.93 60.66
#